data_549b7a546a0cc0373ef74ef2a1e4f75e
#
_entry.id   549b7a546a0cc0373ef74ef2a1e4f75e
#
_cell.length_a   1.000
_cell.length_b   1.000
_cell.length_c   1.000
_cell.angle_alpha   90.00
_cell.angle_beta   90.00
_cell.angle_gamma   90.00
#
_symmetry.space_group_name_H-M   'P 1'
#
loop_
_entity.id
_entity.type
_entity.pdbx_description
1 polymer ?
#
loop_
_entity_poly.entity_id
_entity_poly.type
_entity_poly.pdbx_seq_one_letter_code
_entity_poly.pdbx_strand_id
1 'polypeptide(L)'
;GELVEALPAEGTAVLNADDPLVAAMASRTSARTLTFGYAETADVRIGALELDDLGRPQFDLVYQRAPNPVALKGIGTHQATNAAAAATAAVALGLPIAEVASALSLARSGSPWRLEVHDRSDGLTVVNDAYNANPDSMRAALETLAGISGRTGRRGVAVLGEMRELGEASDQEHVEVGILAHRLALDLVVVIGEGARPTYDALVQQRGEDGTVRHVDTAEQAVDWLSDNVAGPDVVLVKASRAAQLEQVAQALLGPVDIADDEEDR
;
A
#
# COMPACT_ATOMS: atom_id res chain seq x y z
N GLY A 1 -11.02 2.22 -21.28
CA GLY A 1 -12.33 2.84 -21.51
C GLY A 1 -13.49 1.89 -21.77
N GLU A 2 -13.25 0.65 -22.14
CA GLU A 2 -14.31 -0.34 -22.49
C GLU A 2 -15.37 -0.50 -21.39
N LEU A 3 -14.96 -0.54 -20.11
CA LEU A 3 -15.89 -0.65 -18.99
C LEU A 3 -16.81 0.57 -18.88
N VAL A 4 -16.26 1.76 -19.13
CA VAL A 4 -17.04 3.00 -19.06
C VAL A 4 -18.03 3.10 -20.21
N GLU A 5 -17.62 2.67 -21.41
CA GLU A 5 -18.47 2.62 -22.61
C GLU A 5 -19.60 1.57 -22.52
N ALA A 6 -19.36 0.49 -21.77
CA ALA A 6 -20.36 -0.57 -21.57
C ALA A 6 -21.44 -0.22 -20.54
N LEU A 7 -21.33 0.91 -19.84
CA LEU A 7 -22.33 1.31 -18.85
C LEU A 7 -23.65 1.70 -19.51
N PRO A 8 -24.79 1.21 -19.00
CA PRO A 8 -26.11 1.68 -19.44
C PRO A 8 -26.32 3.15 -19.05
N ALA A 9 -27.22 3.83 -19.74
CA ALA A 9 -27.49 5.26 -19.51
C ALA A 9 -27.94 5.57 -18.06
N GLU A 10 -28.56 4.61 -17.38
CA GLU A 10 -28.99 4.69 -15.99
C GLU A 10 -27.85 4.37 -14.99
N GLY A 11 -26.71 3.91 -15.50
CA GLY A 11 -25.52 3.61 -14.68
C GLY A 11 -24.80 4.87 -14.23
N THR A 12 -23.77 4.65 -13.39
CA THR A 12 -22.87 5.73 -12.95
C THR A 12 -21.43 5.29 -13.11
N ALA A 13 -20.63 6.09 -13.82
CA ALA A 13 -19.18 5.96 -13.88
C ALA A 13 -18.57 6.77 -12.72
N VAL A 14 -17.71 6.10 -11.92
CA VAL A 14 -16.92 6.74 -10.85
C VAL A 14 -15.50 6.89 -11.35
N LEU A 15 -15.03 8.13 -11.51
CA LEU A 15 -13.78 8.46 -12.19
C LEU A 15 -12.83 9.25 -11.28
N ASN A 16 -11.55 8.91 -11.33
CA ASN A 16 -10.51 9.68 -10.65
C ASN A 16 -10.26 11.00 -11.40
N ALA A 17 -10.53 12.13 -10.74
CA ALA A 17 -10.32 13.46 -11.30
C ALA A 17 -8.85 13.88 -11.37
N ASP A 18 -7.98 13.24 -10.59
CA ASP A 18 -6.56 13.56 -10.54
C ASP A 18 -5.77 12.90 -11.68
N ASP A 19 -6.35 11.88 -12.32
CA ASP A 19 -5.76 11.23 -13.49
C ASP A 19 -6.43 11.77 -14.77
N PRO A 20 -5.70 12.53 -15.61
CA PRO A 20 -6.28 13.13 -16.82
C PRO A 20 -6.77 12.09 -17.84
N LEU A 21 -6.18 10.88 -17.88
CA LEU A 21 -6.63 9.82 -18.78
C LEU A 21 -7.94 9.21 -18.30
N VAL A 22 -8.10 9.05 -16.99
CA VAL A 22 -9.34 8.55 -16.37
C VAL A 22 -10.43 9.62 -16.46
N ALA A 23 -10.13 10.88 -16.14
CA ALA A 23 -11.07 11.98 -16.24
C ALA A 23 -11.62 12.17 -17.67
N ALA A 24 -10.77 11.99 -18.69
CA ALA A 24 -11.18 12.07 -20.10
C ALA A 24 -12.19 10.98 -20.49
N MET A 25 -12.29 9.87 -19.76
CA MET A 25 -13.26 8.81 -20.02
C MET A 25 -14.72 9.25 -19.82
N ALA A 26 -14.95 10.35 -19.10
CA ALA A 26 -16.30 10.92 -18.95
C ALA A 26 -16.99 11.20 -20.29
N SER A 27 -16.22 11.55 -21.34
CA SER A 27 -16.75 11.79 -22.67
C SER A 27 -17.11 10.52 -23.46
N ARG A 28 -16.78 9.32 -22.94
CA ARG A 28 -16.94 8.02 -23.61
C ARG A 28 -18.19 7.26 -23.12
N THR A 29 -19.00 7.85 -22.25
CA THR A 29 -20.22 7.22 -21.75
C THR A 29 -21.41 8.18 -21.79
N SER A 30 -22.61 7.62 -21.93
CA SER A 30 -23.87 8.33 -21.71
C SER A 30 -24.39 8.18 -20.27
N ALA A 31 -23.74 7.38 -19.45
CA ALA A 31 -24.06 7.21 -18.05
C ALA A 31 -23.71 8.49 -17.25
N ARG A 32 -24.34 8.66 -16.09
CA ARG A 32 -23.93 9.69 -15.15
C ARG A 32 -22.46 9.50 -14.74
N THR A 33 -21.72 10.59 -14.63
CA THR A 33 -20.36 10.55 -14.07
C THR A 33 -20.34 11.21 -12.69
N LEU A 34 -19.61 10.60 -11.75
CA LEU A 34 -19.18 11.18 -10.49
C LEU A 34 -17.68 11.06 -10.37
N THR A 35 -17.04 12.09 -9.85
CA THR A 35 -15.59 12.17 -9.75
C THR A 35 -15.12 12.16 -8.30
N PHE A 36 -13.93 11.61 -8.06
CA PHE A 36 -13.25 11.67 -6.76
C PHE A 36 -11.80 12.07 -6.94
N GLY A 37 -11.18 12.58 -5.87
CA GLY A 37 -9.76 12.93 -5.88
C GLY A 37 -9.43 14.12 -5.02
N TYR A 38 -8.22 14.64 -5.20
CA TYR A 38 -7.75 15.88 -4.55
C TYR A 38 -8.16 17.15 -5.30
N ALA A 39 -8.46 17.01 -6.60
CA ALA A 39 -8.86 18.13 -7.44
C ALA A 39 -10.07 18.85 -6.86
N GLU A 40 -10.03 20.19 -6.86
CA GLU A 40 -11.15 21.02 -6.36
C GLU A 40 -12.45 20.82 -7.14
N THR A 41 -12.34 20.31 -8.35
CA THR A 41 -13.47 20.00 -9.24
C THR A 41 -14.09 18.63 -8.97
N ALA A 42 -13.48 17.78 -8.12
CA ALA A 42 -14.01 16.47 -7.79
C ALA A 42 -15.32 16.58 -7.01
N ASP A 43 -16.30 15.73 -7.36
CA ASP A 43 -17.60 15.68 -6.66
C ASP A 43 -17.44 15.20 -5.21
N VAL A 44 -16.57 14.21 -4.96
CA VAL A 44 -16.13 13.77 -3.64
C VAL A 44 -14.64 14.07 -3.51
N ARG A 45 -14.32 15.15 -2.83
CA ARG A 45 -12.93 15.63 -2.73
C ARG A 45 -12.27 15.18 -1.43
N ILE A 46 -10.99 14.80 -1.54
CA ILE A 46 -10.12 14.56 -0.39
C ILE A 46 -9.56 15.92 0.07
N GLY A 47 -9.89 16.31 1.29
CA GLY A 47 -9.39 17.54 1.92
C GLY A 47 -8.65 17.24 3.22
N ALA A 48 -7.79 18.17 3.67
CA ALA A 48 -7.10 18.13 4.95
C ALA A 48 -6.40 16.79 5.27
N LEU A 49 -5.72 16.19 4.27
CA LEU A 49 -5.05 14.90 4.46
C LEU A 49 -3.83 15.06 5.38
N GLU A 50 -3.86 14.33 6.48
CA GLU A 50 -2.75 14.14 7.40
C GLU A 50 -2.46 12.65 7.57
N LEU A 51 -1.24 12.32 8.01
CA LEU A 51 -0.84 10.94 8.32
C LEU A 51 -0.41 10.88 9.78
N ASP A 52 -0.86 9.84 10.49
CA ASP A 52 -0.33 9.54 11.81
C ASP A 52 1.11 8.96 11.72
N ASP A 53 1.71 8.63 12.86
CA ASP A 53 3.08 8.10 12.93
C ASP A 53 3.26 6.81 12.11
N LEU A 54 2.24 5.97 12.05
CA LEU A 54 2.22 4.74 11.25
C LEU A 54 1.80 4.96 9.80
N GLY A 55 1.52 6.20 9.39
CA GLY A 55 1.12 6.52 8.02
C GLY A 55 -0.35 6.22 7.71
N ARG A 56 -1.22 6.16 8.73
CA ARG A 56 -2.66 6.02 8.53
C ARG A 56 -3.27 7.37 8.15
N PRO A 57 -4.04 7.44 7.05
CA PRO A 57 -4.64 8.68 6.62
C PRO A 57 -5.79 9.14 7.53
N GLN A 58 -5.76 10.42 7.88
CA GLN A 58 -6.85 11.18 8.46
C GLN A 58 -7.17 12.32 7.50
N PHE A 59 -8.42 12.44 7.06
CA PHE A 59 -8.78 13.40 6.04
C PHE A 59 -10.31 13.70 6.05
N ASP A 60 -10.71 14.72 5.31
CA ASP A 60 -12.11 15.02 5.08
C ASP A 60 -12.56 14.51 3.71
N LEU A 61 -13.66 13.76 3.65
CA LEU A 61 -14.44 13.59 2.42
C LEU A 61 -15.36 14.79 2.26
N VAL A 62 -14.99 15.70 1.38
CA VAL A 62 -15.79 16.90 1.11
C VAL A 62 -16.79 16.59 -0.02
N TYR A 63 -18.07 16.54 0.32
CA TYR A 63 -19.17 16.34 -0.62
C TYR A 63 -20.20 17.43 -0.46
N GLN A 64 -20.65 18.04 -1.57
CA GLN A 64 -21.56 19.20 -1.56
C GLN A 64 -21.09 20.33 -0.62
N ARG A 65 -19.77 20.56 -0.57
CA ARG A 65 -19.06 21.53 0.29
C ARG A 65 -19.10 21.22 1.80
N ALA A 66 -19.63 20.08 2.21
CA ALA A 66 -19.64 19.65 3.60
C ALA A 66 -18.50 18.66 3.85
N PRO A 67 -17.61 18.92 4.84
CA PRO A 67 -16.57 17.97 5.22
C PRO A 67 -17.17 16.83 6.06
N ASN A 68 -16.68 15.62 5.83
CA ASN A 68 -17.02 14.42 6.58
C ASN A 68 -15.71 13.74 6.98
N PRO A 69 -15.31 13.78 8.25
CA PRO A 69 -14.01 13.29 8.68
C PRO A 69 -13.92 11.77 8.58
N VAL A 70 -12.77 11.30 8.14
CA VAL A 70 -12.42 9.88 8.00
C VAL A 70 -11.03 9.64 8.62
N ALA A 71 -10.90 8.58 9.41
CA ALA A 71 -9.63 8.10 9.97
C ALA A 71 -9.46 6.62 9.62
N LEU A 72 -8.65 6.33 8.59
CA LEU A 72 -8.48 4.96 8.10
C LEU A 72 -7.58 4.14 9.03
N LYS A 73 -7.82 2.82 9.06
CA LYS A 73 -6.95 1.84 9.74
C LYS A 73 -5.79 1.38 8.85
N GLY A 74 -5.97 1.41 7.52
CA GLY A 74 -4.94 1.07 6.55
C GLY A 74 -3.89 2.18 6.40
N ILE A 75 -2.66 1.81 6.09
CA ILE A 75 -1.52 2.72 5.95
C ILE A 75 -1.28 3.14 4.49
N GLY A 76 -0.70 4.32 4.31
CA GLY A 76 -0.33 4.88 3.00
C GLY A 76 -1.38 5.85 2.43
N THR A 77 -0.89 6.92 1.78
CA THR A 77 -1.73 7.99 1.21
C THR A 77 -2.72 7.48 0.16
N HIS A 78 -2.34 6.44 -0.61
CA HIS A 78 -3.21 5.83 -1.62
C HIS A 78 -4.52 5.27 -1.04
N GLN A 79 -4.55 4.94 0.26
CA GLN A 79 -5.78 4.48 0.92
C GLN A 79 -6.84 5.60 1.01
N ALA A 80 -6.43 6.87 1.09
CA ALA A 80 -7.39 7.98 1.03
C ALA A 80 -8.06 8.06 -0.35
N THR A 81 -7.29 7.86 -1.43
CA THR A 81 -7.82 7.80 -2.79
C THR A 81 -8.78 6.62 -2.98
N ASN A 82 -8.41 5.44 -2.48
CA ASN A 82 -9.27 4.25 -2.52
C ASN A 82 -10.57 4.47 -1.73
N ALA A 83 -10.49 5.08 -0.56
CA ALA A 83 -11.64 5.40 0.28
C ALA A 83 -12.57 6.41 -0.41
N ALA A 84 -12.01 7.44 -1.06
CA ALA A 84 -12.80 8.42 -1.82
C ALA A 84 -13.50 7.77 -3.02
N ALA A 85 -12.84 6.83 -3.72
CA ALA A 85 -13.46 6.04 -4.79
C ALA A 85 -14.65 5.23 -4.27
N ALA A 86 -14.46 4.50 -3.15
CA ALA A 86 -15.51 3.71 -2.52
C ALA A 86 -16.67 4.59 -2.02
N ALA A 87 -16.36 5.74 -1.40
CA ALA A 87 -17.35 6.70 -0.95
C ALA A 87 -18.18 7.25 -2.12
N THR A 88 -17.53 7.56 -3.25
CA THR A 88 -18.21 8.08 -4.44
C THR A 88 -19.16 7.02 -5.02
N ALA A 89 -18.74 5.76 -5.05
CA ALA A 89 -19.61 4.67 -5.47
C ALA A 89 -20.82 4.49 -4.53
N ALA A 90 -20.61 4.58 -3.22
CA ALA A 90 -21.67 4.49 -2.23
C ALA A 90 -22.68 5.65 -2.35
N VAL A 91 -22.19 6.87 -2.56
CA VAL A 91 -23.02 8.05 -2.83
C VAL A 91 -23.80 7.91 -4.14
N ALA A 92 -23.19 7.33 -5.18
CA ALA A 92 -23.88 7.03 -6.44
C ALA A 92 -25.06 6.09 -6.24
N LEU A 93 -24.98 5.18 -5.26
CA LEU A 93 -26.05 4.27 -4.85
C LEU A 93 -27.05 4.89 -3.87
N GLY A 94 -26.88 6.17 -3.51
CA GLY A 94 -27.80 6.92 -2.66
C GLY A 94 -27.52 6.84 -1.15
N LEU A 95 -26.36 6.30 -0.74
CA LEU A 95 -26.00 6.26 0.68
C LEU A 95 -25.58 7.66 1.18
N PRO A 96 -25.97 8.06 2.39
CA PRO A 96 -25.52 9.31 2.98
C PRO A 96 -24.01 9.33 3.22
N ILE A 97 -23.33 10.38 2.76
CA ILE A 97 -21.86 10.48 2.85
C ILE A 97 -21.34 10.38 4.29
N ALA A 98 -22.07 10.90 5.28
CA ALA A 98 -21.67 10.84 6.68
C ALA A 98 -21.68 9.41 7.24
N GLU A 99 -22.63 8.57 6.82
CA GLU A 99 -22.66 7.15 7.17
C GLU A 99 -21.49 6.39 6.49
N VAL A 100 -21.22 6.73 5.23
CA VAL A 100 -20.09 6.15 4.48
C VAL A 100 -18.76 6.52 5.14
N ALA A 101 -18.55 7.78 5.52
CA ALA A 101 -17.34 8.23 6.22
C ALA A 101 -17.13 7.49 7.55
N SER A 102 -18.21 7.30 8.31
CA SER A 102 -18.18 6.53 9.55
C SER A 102 -17.82 5.05 9.30
N ALA A 103 -18.44 4.43 8.29
CA ALA A 103 -18.15 3.04 7.93
C ALA A 103 -16.70 2.83 7.45
N LEU A 104 -16.17 3.76 6.64
CA LEU A 104 -14.76 3.73 6.21
C LEU A 104 -13.78 3.83 7.37
N SER A 105 -14.09 4.65 8.39
CA SER A 105 -13.25 4.78 9.59
C SER A 105 -13.24 3.52 10.45
N LEU A 106 -14.30 2.71 10.40
CA LEU A 106 -14.40 1.43 11.11
C LEU A 106 -13.86 0.26 10.29
N ALA A 107 -13.75 0.43 8.95
CA ALA A 107 -13.36 -0.65 8.06
C ALA A 107 -11.94 -1.16 8.38
N ARG A 108 -11.80 -2.48 8.44
CA ARG A 108 -10.51 -3.18 8.44
C ARG A 108 -10.27 -3.80 7.06
N SER A 109 -9.01 -4.08 6.73
CA SER A 109 -8.72 -4.78 5.48
C SER A 109 -9.44 -6.13 5.47
N GLY A 110 -10.32 -6.33 4.50
CA GLY A 110 -11.03 -7.62 4.34
C GLY A 110 -10.20 -8.68 3.62
N SER A 111 -9.02 -8.32 3.11
CA SER A 111 -8.13 -9.24 2.40
C SER A 111 -6.85 -9.40 3.19
N PRO A 112 -6.44 -10.64 3.52
CA PRO A 112 -5.19 -10.86 4.24
C PRO A 112 -3.99 -10.39 3.40
N TRP A 113 -2.90 -10.03 4.10
CA TRP A 113 -1.59 -9.65 3.53
C TRP A 113 -1.62 -8.42 2.60
N ARG A 114 -2.53 -7.46 2.88
CA ARG A 114 -2.61 -6.16 2.19
C ARG A 114 -2.34 -5.03 3.17
N LEU A 115 -1.07 -4.64 3.30
CA LEU A 115 -0.60 -3.61 4.24
C LEU A 115 -1.12 -3.84 5.67
N GLU A 116 -1.16 -5.10 6.09
CA GLU A 116 -1.49 -5.46 7.47
C GLU A 116 -0.35 -5.04 8.40
N VAL A 117 -0.68 -4.28 9.43
CA VAL A 117 0.29 -3.80 10.42
C VAL A 117 0.15 -4.61 11.69
N HIS A 118 1.25 -5.21 12.11
CA HIS A 118 1.33 -5.98 13.35
C HIS A 118 2.48 -5.45 14.21
N ASP A 119 2.18 -5.14 15.45
CA ASP A 119 3.19 -4.72 16.42
C ASP A 119 3.56 -5.89 17.34
N ARG A 120 4.85 -6.18 17.43
CA ARG A 120 5.42 -7.16 18.35
C ARG A 120 5.71 -6.49 19.71
N SER A 121 5.63 -7.24 20.80
CA SER A 121 5.76 -6.71 22.17
C SER A 121 7.11 -6.05 22.48
N ASP A 122 8.15 -6.34 21.71
CA ASP A 122 9.48 -5.72 21.80
C ASP A 122 9.62 -4.40 21.00
N GLY A 123 8.54 -3.98 20.31
CA GLY A 123 8.47 -2.76 19.53
C GLY A 123 8.69 -2.93 18.03
N LEU A 124 8.98 -4.15 17.52
CA LEU A 124 9.04 -4.41 16.09
C LEU A 124 7.64 -4.22 15.48
N THR A 125 7.57 -3.44 14.38
CA THR A 125 6.38 -3.36 13.55
C THR A 125 6.61 -4.10 12.24
N VAL A 126 5.74 -5.04 11.92
CA VAL A 126 5.74 -5.78 10.64
C VAL A 126 4.56 -5.34 9.78
N VAL A 127 4.84 -4.86 8.59
CA VAL A 127 3.86 -4.51 7.56
C VAL A 127 3.84 -5.65 6.54
N ASN A 128 2.81 -6.47 6.59
CA ASN A 128 2.63 -7.58 5.67
C ASN A 128 1.83 -7.14 4.44
N ASP A 129 2.49 -7.05 3.29
CA ASP A 129 1.91 -6.69 2.00
C ASP A 129 2.24 -7.75 0.92
N ALA A 130 2.27 -9.02 1.32
CA ALA A 130 2.67 -10.15 0.49
C ALA A 130 1.53 -10.74 -0.38
N TYR A 131 0.38 -10.06 -0.48
CA TYR A 131 -0.73 -10.55 -1.30
C TYR A 131 -0.45 -10.46 -2.80
N ASN A 132 0.10 -9.34 -3.26
CA ASN A 132 0.47 -9.12 -4.66
C ASN A 132 1.49 -7.99 -4.80
N ALA A 133 2.23 -7.98 -5.92
CA ALA A 133 3.17 -6.92 -6.25
C ALA A 133 3.09 -6.55 -7.73
N ASN A 134 3.05 -5.25 -7.99
CA ASN A 134 3.26 -4.63 -9.29
C ASN A 134 4.05 -3.32 -9.07
N PRO A 135 4.59 -2.67 -10.11
CA PRO A 135 5.44 -1.49 -9.97
C PRO A 135 4.82 -0.37 -9.12
N ASP A 136 3.55 -0.03 -9.36
CA ASP A 136 2.87 1.04 -8.62
C ASP A 136 2.67 0.69 -7.14
N SER A 137 2.28 -0.55 -6.85
CA SER A 137 2.08 -0.99 -5.48
C SER A 137 3.40 -1.14 -4.71
N MET A 138 4.49 -1.54 -5.38
CA MET A 138 5.84 -1.56 -4.79
C MET A 138 6.28 -0.14 -4.43
N ARG A 139 6.12 0.82 -5.35
CA ARG A 139 6.40 2.23 -5.09
C ARG A 139 5.64 2.75 -3.88
N ALA A 140 4.32 2.58 -3.85
CA ALA A 140 3.47 3.06 -2.76
C ALA A 140 3.86 2.46 -1.39
N ALA A 141 4.22 1.17 -1.36
CA ALA A 141 4.63 0.49 -0.13
C ALA A 141 6.01 0.98 0.36
N LEU A 142 6.98 1.14 -0.53
CA LEU A 142 8.32 1.67 -0.18
C LEU A 142 8.25 3.12 0.28
N GLU A 143 7.47 3.98 -0.37
CA GLU A 143 7.22 5.36 0.05
C GLU A 143 6.52 5.40 1.43
N THR A 144 5.60 4.49 1.68
CA THR A 144 4.93 4.35 2.99
C THR A 144 5.95 3.98 4.07
N LEU A 145 6.80 2.96 3.84
CA LEU A 145 7.85 2.55 4.76
C LEU A 145 8.81 3.71 5.07
N ALA A 146 9.33 4.37 4.03
CA ALA A 146 10.23 5.52 4.20
C ALA A 146 9.57 6.67 4.96
N GLY A 147 8.28 6.92 4.70
CA GLY A 147 7.50 7.92 5.42
C GLY A 147 7.33 7.58 6.91
N ILE A 148 7.09 6.32 7.28
CA ILE A 148 7.03 5.87 8.67
C ILE A 148 8.39 6.06 9.33
N SER A 149 9.48 5.58 8.69
CA SER A 149 10.85 5.73 9.20
C SER A 149 11.22 7.21 9.44
N GLY A 150 10.91 8.08 8.47
CA GLY A 150 11.19 9.52 8.58
C GLY A 150 10.42 10.22 9.70
N ARG A 151 9.15 9.85 9.95
CA ARG A 151 8.34 10.44 11.03
C ARG A 151 8.72 9.93 12.41
N THR A 152 9.05 8.64 12.51
CA THR A 152 9.28 7.98 13.80
C THR A 152 10.76 7.91 14.20
N GLY A 153 11.68 8.11 13.25
CA GLY A 153 13.12 7.88 13.44
C GLY A 153 13.49 6.40 13.58
N ARG A 154 12.57 5.49 13.27
CA ARG A 154 12.78 4.04 13.32
C ARG A 154 13.46 3.55 12.04
N ARG A 155 14.28 2.51 12.15
CA ARG A 155 14.94 1.90 11.00
C ARG A 155 13.93 1.22 10.08
N GLY A 156 13.96 1.56 8.78
CA GLY A 156 13.09 0.99 7.74
C GLY A 156 13.77 -0.18 7.04
N VAL A 157 13.15 -1.35 7.14
CA VAL A 157 13.62 -2.61 6.53
C VAL A 157 12.63 -3.05 5.46
N ALA A 158 13.09 -3.21 4.22
CA ALA A 158 12.27 -3.75 3.13
C ALA A 158 12.68 -5.18 2.80
N VAL A 159 11.71 -6.09 2.80
CA VAL A 159 11.86 -7.49 2.36
C VAL A 159 11.05 -7.66 1.07
N LEU A 160 11.75 -7.77 -0.06
CA LEU A 160 11.16 -7.65 -1.38
C LEU A 160 11.35 -8.94 -2.18
N GLY A 161 10.29 -9.41 -2.80
CA GLY A 161 10.33 -10.52 -3.74
C GLY A 161 9.88 -10.11 -5.14
N GLU A 162 9.72 -11.11 -6.01
CA GLU A 162 9.40 -10.95 -7.42
C GLU A 162 8.04 -10.28 -7.66
N MET A 163 8.00 -9.38 -8.64
CA MET A 163 6.78 -8.95 -9.30
C MET A 163 6.53 -9.83 -10.53
N ARG A 164 5.38 -10.47 -10.61
CA ARG A 164 5.00 -11.32 -11.72
C ARG A 164 4.10 -10.63 -12.74
N GLU A 165 3.90 -11.29 -13.88
CA GLU A 165 2.99 -10.85 -14.95
C GLU A 165 3.43 -9.56 -15.65
N LEU A 166 4.72 -9.20 -15.59
CA LEU A 166 5.27 -8.00 -16.23
C LEU A 166 5.81 -8.25 -17.65
N GLY A 167 5.88 -9.53 -18.08
CA GLY A 167 6.39 -9.89 -19.39
C GLY A 167 7.83 -9.41 -19.61
N GLU A 168 8.11 -8.83 -20.77
CA GLU A 168 9.46 -8.36 -21.15
C GLU A 168 9.94 -7.16 -20.31
N ALA A 169 9.05 -6.46 -19.62
CA ALA A 169 9.40 -5.33 -18.76
C ALA A 169 9.90 -5.76 -17.37
N SER A 170 9.86 -7.06 -17.04
CA SER A 170 10.12 -7.55 -15.68
C SER A 170 11.45 -7.06 -15.11
N ASP A 171 12.56 -7.25 -15.81
CA ASP A 171 13.88 -6.87 -15.31
C ASP A 171 13.99 -5.35 -15.10
N GLN A 172 13.48 -4.56 -16.05
CA GLN A 172 13.49 -3.10 -15.95
C GLN A 172 12.69 -2.60 -14.75
N GLU A 173 11.49 -3.15 -14.51
CA GLU A 173 10.66 -2.74 -13.38
C GLU A 173 11.28 -3.13 -12.04
N HIS A 174 11.96 -4.27 -11.95
CA HIS A 174 12.71 -4.64 -10.76
C HIS A 174 13.92 -3.72 -10.53
N VAL A 175 14.65 -3.31 -11.57
CA VAL A 175 15.72 -2.31 -11.48
C VAL A 175 15.17 -0.98 -10.93
N GLU A 176 14.03 -0.51 -11.42
CA GLU A 176 13.40 0.74 -10.94
C GLU A 176 13.03 0.67 -9.46
N VAL A 177 12.57 -0.50 -8.97
CA VAL A 177 12.31 -0.73 -7.53
C VAL A 177 13.60 -0.59 -6.72
N GLY A 178 14.72 -1.15 -7.19
CA GLY A 178 16.03 -1.02 -6.54
C GLY A 178 16.51 0.44 -6.48
N ILE A 179 16.41 1.16 -7.60
CA ILE A 179 16.73 2.59 -7.66
C ILE A 179 15.85 3.40 -6.71
N LEU A 180 14.56 3.09 -6.65
CA LEU A 180 13.64 3.77 -5.74
C LEU A 180 14.00 3.52 -4.27
N ALA A 181 14.27 2.27 -3.88
CA ALA A 181 14.65 1.93 -2.53
C ALA A 181 15.96 2.63 -2.09
N HIS A 182 16.90 2.83 -3.02
CA HIS A 182 18.08 3.66 -2.77
C HIS A 182 17.70 5.13 -2.56
N ARG A 183 16.88 5.73 -3.45
CA ARG A 183 16.46 7.14 -3.35
C ARG A 183 15.69 7.44 -2.06
N LEU A 184 14.90 6.49 -1.60
CA LEU A 184 14.17 6.57 -0.33
C LEU A 184 15.05 6.37 0.90
N ALA A 185 16.35 6.11 0.72
CA ALA A 185 17.32 5.90 1.78
C ALA A 185 16.88 4.85 2.83
N LEU A 186 16.24 3.76 2.35
CA LEU A 186 15.85 2.66 3.24
C LEU A 186 17.11 2.04 3.90
N ASP A 187 17.04 1.80 5.19
CA ASP A 187 18.22 1.40 5.98
C ASP A 187 18.72 -0.01 5.64
N LEU A 188 17.78 -0.91 5.32
CA LEU A 188 18.09 -2.30 5.01
C LEU A 188 17.12 -2.83 3.94
N VAL A 189 17.66 -3.52 2.94
CA VAL A 189 16.84 -4.16 1.90
C VAL A 189 17.27 -5.61 1.72
N VAL A 190 16.34 -6.53 1.93
CA VAL A 190 16.51 -7.96 1.68
C VAL A 190 15.71 -8.33 0.43
N VAL A 191 16.38 -8.85 -0.56
CA VAL A 191 15.77 -9.29 -1.83
C VAL A 191 15.74 -10.80 -1.87
N ILE A 192 14.58 -11.40 -2.15
CA ILE A 192 14.35 -12.83 -2.09
C ILE A 192 14.03 -13.38 -3.48
N GLY A 193 14.82 -14.39 -3.89
CA GLY A 193 14.60 -15.16 -5.10
C GLY A 193 15.23 -14.57 -6.36
N GLU A 194 15.46 -15.43 -7.34
CA GLU A 194 16.16 -15.07 -8.59
C GLU A 194 15.35 -14.07 -9.44
N GLY A 195 14.00 -14.19 -9.44
CA GLY A 195 13.15 -13.25 -10.20
C GLY A 195 13.23 -11.80 -9.71
N ALA A 196 13.64 -11.58 -8.45
CA ALA A 196 13.85 -10.25 -7.90
C ALA A 196 15.32 -9.78 -7.96
N ARG A 197 16.23 -10.62 -8.50
CA ARG A 197 17.65 -10.34 -8.56
C ARG A 197 18.01 -8.97 -9.17
N PRO A 198 17.34 -8.48 -10.22
CA PRO A 198 17.65 -7.15 -10.77
C PRO A 198 17.44 -6.01 -9.77
N THR A 199 16.53 -6.15 -8.78
CA THR A 199 16.38 -5.19 -7.68
C THR A 199 17.63 -5.13 -6.81
N TYR A 200 18.18 -6.29 -6.46
CA TYR A 200 19.43 -6.37 -5.68
C TYR A 200 20.60 -5.77 -6.44
N ASP A 201 20.79 -6.17 -7.70
CA ASP A 201 21.91 -5.71 -8.53
C ASP A 201 21.89 -4.19 -8.71
N ALA A 202 20.70 -3.60 -8.92
CA ALA A 202 20.52 -2.16 -8.99
C ALA A 202 20.90 -1.47 -7.66
N LEU A 203 20.50 -2.02 -6.52
CA LEU A 203 20.86 -1.48 -5.21
C LEU A 203 22.36 -1.54 -4.95
N VAL A 204 23.01 -2.67 -5.24
CA VAL A 204 24.47 -2.83 -5.09
C VAL A 204 25.21 -1.84 -6.01
N GLN A 205 24.73 -1.63 -7.22
CA GLN A 205 25.32 -0.63 -8.12
C GLN A 205 25.27 0.79 -7.54
N GLN A 206 24.21 1.13 -6.79
CA GLN A 206 24.03 2.46 -6.19
C GLN A 206 24.78 2.63 -4.85
N ARG A 207 24.84 1.60 -4.02
CA ARG A 207 25.36 1.67 -2.63
C ARG A 207 26.70 0.98 -2.43
N GLY A 208 27.08 0.07 -3.34
CA GLY A 208 28.14 -0.90 -3.07
C GLY A 208 27.66 -2.04 -2.14
N GLU A 209 28.57 -2.94 -1.81
CA GLU A 209 28.34 -4.03 -0.85
C GLU A 209 28.66 -3.56 0.58
N ASP A 210 27.82 -2.67 1.12
CA ASP A 210 28.02 -2.06 2.44
C ASP A 210 27.33 -2.84 3.59
N GLY A 211 26.70 -3.98 3.28
CA GLY A 211 25.95 -4.80 4.22
C GLY A 211 24.49 -4.35 4.45
N THR A 212 24.06 -3.24 3.84
CA THR A 212 22.67 -2.76 3.93
C THR A 212 21.75 -3.37 2.86
N VAL A 213 22.32 -4.14 1.94
CA VAL A 213 21.59 -4.87 0.91
C VAL A 213 21.95 -6.36 0.97
N ARG A 214 20.94 -7.22 1.00
CA ARG A 214 21.12 -8.68 1.04
C ARG A 214 20.28 -9.37 -0.03
N HIS A 215 20.87 -10.31 -0.76
CA HIS A 215 20.12 -11.25 -1.59
C HIS A 215 20.16 -12.63 -0.94
N VAL A 216 19.03 -13.33 -0.98
CA VAL A 216 18.86 -14.71 -0.56
C VAL A 216 17.95 -15.45 -1.54
N ASP A 217 18.10 -16.77 -1.64
CA ASP A 217 17.37 -17.56 -2.62
C ASP A 217 15.96 -17.93 -2.13
N THR A 218 15.77 -18.08 -0.81
CA THR A 218 14.52 -18.58 -0.24
C THR A 218 14.04 -17.74 0.94
N ALA A 219 12.76 -17.88 1.24
CA ALA A 219 12.13 -17.23 2.39
C ALA A 219 12.73 -17.72 3.73
N GLU A 220 13.08 -18.99 3.84
CA GLU A 220 13.72 -19.55 5.04
C GLU A 220 15.06 -18.88 5.30
N GLN A 221 15.91 -18.73 4.27
CA GLN A 221 17.18 -18.01 4.40
C GLN A 221 16.97 -16.55 4.81
N ALA A 222 15.90 -15.92 4.32
CA ALA A 222 15.56 -14.56 4.73
C ALA A 222 15.15 -14.50 6.21
N VAL A 223 14.34 -15.46 6.68
CA VAL A 223 13.92 -15.56 8.09
C VAL A 223 15.13 -15.75 8.99
N ASP A 224 16.02 -16.70 8.67
CA ASP A 224 17.22 -16.96 9.46
C ASP A 224 18.09 -15.70 9.57
N TRP A 225 18.31 -15.02 8.44
CA TRP A 225 19.14 -13.82 8.43
C TRP A 225 18.46 -12.65 9.16
N LEU A 226 17.16 -12.42 8.93
CA LEU A 226 16.40 -11.32 9.56
C LEU A 226 16.33 -11.50 11.08
N SER A 227 16.27 -12.72 11.59
CA SER A 227 16.24 -13.01 13.03
C SER A 227 17.43 -12.42 13.79
N ASP A 228 18.59 -12.37 13.14
CA ASP A 228 19.82 -11.81 13.72
C ASP A 228 20.02 -10.31 13.41
N ASN A 229 19.31 -9.78 12.43
CA ASN A 229 19.57 -8.44 11.88
C ASN A 229 18.43 -7.43 12.09
N VAL A 230 17.27 -7.90 12.59
CA VAL A 230 16.09 -7.07 12.86
C VAL A 230 15.68 -7.19 14.33
N ALA A 231 15.45 -6.06 14.96
CA ALA A 231 15.05 -5.99 16.36
C ALA A 231 13.99 -4.90 16.56
N GLY A 232 13.28 -4.90 17.68
CA GLY A 232 12.51 -3.70 18.05
C GLY A 232 13.46 -2.52 18.29
N PRO A 233 13.21 -1.34 17.78
CA PRO A 233 11.98 -0.82 17.21
C PRO A 233 11.97 -0.67 15.67
N ASP A 234 12.46 -1.65 14.91
CA ASP A 234 12.45 -1.55 13.45
C ASP A 234 11.02 -1.58 12.85
N VAL A 235 10.87 -1.09 11.63
CA VAL A 235 9.67 -1.25 10.81
C VAL A 235 10.02 -2.10 9.60
N VAL A 236 9.43 -3.27 9.48
CA VAL A 236 9.71 -4.23 8.39
C VAL A 236 8.51 -4.31 7.45
N LEU A 237 8.74 -3.97 6.18
CA LEU A 237 7.78 -4.21 5.10
C LEU A 237 8.13 -5.52 4.41
N VAL A 238 7.15 -6.42 4.26
CA VAL A 238 7.29 -7.65 3.47
C VAL A 238 6.37 -7.57 2.26
N LYS A 239 6.92 -7.58 1.03
CA LYS A 239 6.13 -7.42 -0.20
C LYS A 239 6.65 -8.23 -1.37
N ALA A 240 5.73 -8.97 -2.00
CA ALA A 240 5.98 -9.74 -3.22
C ALA A 240 4.67 -10.10 -3.94
N SER A 241 4.77 -10.65 -5.15
CA SER A 241 3.67 -11.35 -5.80
C SER A 241 3.27 -12.58 -4.98
N ARG A 242 1.97 -12.92 -5.01
CA ARG A 242 1.36 -14.02 -4.25
C ARG A 242 2.12 -15.35 -4.35
N ALA A 243 2.64 -15.66 -5.53
CA ALA A 243 3.35 -16.91 -5.77
C ALA A 243 4.71 -17.02 -5.05
N ALA A 244 5.28 -15.92 -4.58
CA ALA A 244 6.51 -15.91 -3.80
C ALA A 244 6.29 -16.33 -2.33
N GLN A 245 5.03 -16.33 -1.88
CA GLN A 245 4.62 -16.79 -0.53
C GLN A 245 5.41 -16.11 0.61
N LEU A 246 5.75 -14.83 0.47
CA LEU A 246 6.54 -14.12 1.48
C LEU A 246 5.74 -13.77 2.76
N GLU A 247 4.44 -14.02 2.81
CA GLU A 247 3.66 -13.92 4.05
C GLU A 247 4.24 -14.79 5.17
N GLN A 248 4.93 -15.89 4.84
CA GLN A 248 5.63 -16.73 5.82
C GLN A 248 6.79 -15.99 6.50
N VAL A 249 7.46 -15.08 5.80
CA VAL A 249 8.52 -14.24 6.40
C VAL A 249 7.92 -13.29 7.43
N ALA A 250 6.81 -12.63 7.08
CA ALA A 250 6.10 -11.75 8.01
C ALA A 250 5.61 -12.52 9.26
N GLN A 251 5.04 -13.70 9.07
CA GLN A 251 4.59 -14.57 10.16
C GLN A 251 5.73 -15.02 11.06
N ALA A 252 6.86 -15.42 10.47
CA ALA A 252 8.04 -15.85 11.24
C ALA A 252 8.62 -14.71 12.09
N LEU A 253 8.67 -13.49 11.57
CA LEU A 253 9.13 -12.31 12.30
C LEU A 253 8.22 -11.96 13.48
N LEU A 254 6.92 -12.22 13.38
CA LEU A 254 5.97 -11.99 14.48
C LEU A 254 6.08 -13.06 15.57
N GLY A 255 6.66 -14.23 15.24
CA GLY A 255 6.71 -15.38 16.15
C GLY A 255 5.36 -16.14 16.21
N PRO A 256 5.24 -17.16 17.06
CA PRO A 256 3.94 -17.76 17.32
C PRO A 256 3.02 -16.64 17.83
N VAL A 257 1.93 -16.38 17.09
CA VAL A 257 0.92 -15.40 17.48
C VAL A 257 0.39 -15.86 18.83
N ASP A 258 0.69 -15.13 19.90
CA ASP A 258 -0.14 -15.16 21.09
C ASP A 258 -1.49 -14.65 20.61
N ILE A 259 -2.40 -15.58 20.32
CA ILE A 259 -3.81 -15.30 20.09
C ILE A 259 -4.39 -14.95 21.47
N ALA A 260 -3.97 -13.80 21.98
CA ALA A 260 -4.56 -13.16 23.13
C ALA A 260 -5.51 -12.10 22.57
N ASP A 261 -6.79 -12.42 22.60
CA ASP A 261 -7.90 -11.51 22.73
C ASP A 261 -8.29 -10.58 21.59
N ASP A 262 -8.78 -11.13 20.48
CA ASP A 262 -9.78 -10.47 19.63
C ASP A 262 -11.22 -11.04 19.86
N GLU A 263 -11.50 -11.65 21.02
CA GLU A 263 -12.84 -12.19 21.37
C GLU A 263 -13.73 -11.23 22.17
N GLU A 264 -13.30 -10.01 22.48
CA GLU A 264 -14.11 -9.09 23.30
C GLU A 264 -14.99 -8.10 22.53
N ASP A 265 -15.13 -8.20 21.21
CA ASP A 265 -16.07 -7.35 20.45
C ASP A 265 -16.84 -8.16 19.37
N ARG A 266 -17.58 -9.18 19.82
CA ARG A 266 -18.66 -9.77 19.00
C ARG A 266 -20.03 -9.47 19.57
#